data_bb097fcd790063421bc42c5dd64ec3b8
#
_entry.id   bb097fcd790063421bc42c5dd64ec3b8
#
_cell.length_a   1.000
_cell.length_b   1.000
_cell.length_c   1.000
_cell.angle_alpha   90.00
_cell.angle_beta   90.00
_cell.angle_gamma   90.00
#
_symmetry.space_group_name_H-M   'P 1'
#
loop_
_entity.id
_entity.type
_entity.pdbx_description
1 polymer ?
#
loop_
_entity_poly.entity_id
_entity_poly.type
_entity_poly.pdbx_seq_one_letter_code
_entity_poly.pdbx_strand_id
1 'polypeptide(L)'
;MLRSCALAVAVSWISLTVGATPLTQQEIVSLCGNAEDAAHCGRLIEEVQLKRLPNLARRDGAQLLVSLYPSGSATFTDSDDPVNGRSYSLWDFLNPINAVVLYSTAGESISFIILARTTNRRFDLPAEPQLSPDRLHIVTADVCPNRCINEIAVWRVAPESLVKELVWTAGESWSDVAATWKDANTLAIEYTPSGTGKAAIVERNLTDPTWKRVTPN
;
A
#
# COMPACT_ATOMS: atom_id res chain seq x y z
N MET A 1 -42.88 3.86 55.38
CA MET A 1 -42.40 2.90 54.39
C MET A 1 -41.76 3.70 53.24
N LEU A 2 -40.45 3.91 53.28
CA LEU A 2 -39.70 4.58 52.22
C LEU A 2 -39.13 3.50 51.28
N ARG A 3 -39.49 3.55 50.01
CA ARG A 3 -38.90 2.70 48.96
C ARG A 3 -37.73 3.51 48.33
N SER A 4 -36.52 3.03 48.52
CA SER A 4 -35.32 3.52 47.82
C SER A 4 -35.29 2.93 46.42
N CYS A 5 -35.36 3.78 45.39
CA CYS A 5 -35.06 3.39 44.01
C CYS A 5 -33.55 3.58 43.80
N ALA A 6 -32.85 2.47 43.54
CA ALA A 6 -31.47 2.51 43.11
C ALA A 6 -31.44 2.65 41.58
N LEU A 7 -30.94 3.78 41.09
CA LEU A 7 -30.62 3.96 39.66
C LEU A 7 -29.29 3.26 39.35
N ALA A 8 -29.34 2.21 38.52
CA ALA A 8 -28.15 1.59 37.96
C ALA A 8 -27.72 2.38 36.71
N VAL A 9 -26.59 3.07 36.81
CA VAL A 9 -25.97 3.72 35.66
C VAL A 9 -25.14 2.68 34.89
N ALA A 10 -25.63 2.28 33.73
CA ALA A 10 -24.87 1.43 32.80
C ALA A 10 -23.82 2.27 32.07
N VAL A 11 -22.55 2.11 32.43
CA VAL A 11 -21.43 2.69 31.73
C VAL A 11 -21.14 1.84 30.50
N SER A 12 -21.58 2.31 29.31
CA SER A 12 -21.23 1.69 28.02
C SER A 12 -19.79 2.02 27.68
N TRP A 13 -18.92 1.04 27.73
CA TRP A 13 -17.56 1.13 27.22
C TRP A 13 -17.59 1.11 25.70
N ILE A 14 -17.47 2.27 25.06
CA ILE A 14 -17.24 2.37 23.63
C ILE A 14 -15.76 2.02 23.41
N SER A 15 -15.49 0.79 22.97
CA SER A 15 -14.17 0.41 22.49
C SER A 15 -13.90 1.13 21.16
N LEU A 16 -13.20 2.26 21.21
CA LEU A 16 -12.62 2.89 20.04
C LEU A 16 -11.55 1.94 19.52
N THR A 17 -11.86 1.23 18.44
CA THR A 17 -10.83 0.54 17.64
C THR A 17 -10.02 1.63 16.93
N VAL A 18 -8.91 2.02 17.54
CA VAL A 18 -7.91 2.86 16.88
C VAL A 18 -7.26 1.99 15.81
N GLY A 19 -7.81 2.00 14.61
CA GLY A 19 -7.10 1.53 13.43
C GLY A 19 -5.93 2.49 13.20
N ALA A 20 -4.71 1.97 13.06
CA ALA A 20 -3.59 2.81 12.68
C ALA A 20 -3.91 3.45 11.33
N THR A 21 -3.87 4.78 11.26
CA THR A 21 -4.00 5.50 10.00
C THR A 21 -2.74 5.29 9.15
N PRO A 22 -2.85 5.14 7.83
CA PRO A 22 -1.69 5.11 6.95
C PRO A 22 -0.76 6.30 7.18
N LEU A 23 0.52 6.14 6.90
CA LEU A 23 1.45 7.27 6.85
C LEU A 23 1.04 8.21 5.72
N THR A 24 1.05 9.50 5.99
CA THR A 24 0.83 10.51 4.97
C THR A 24 2.07 10.63 4.08
N GLN A 25 1.90 11.08 2.84
CA GLN A 25 3.02 11.34 1.94
C GLN A 25 4.07 12.28 2.55
N GLN A 26 3.63 13.28 3.31
CA GLN A 26 4.53 14.20 4.01
C GLN A 26 5.37 13.51 5.10
N GLU A 27 4.78 12.58 5.85
CA GLU A 27 5.51 11.76 6.84
C GLU A 27 6.53 10.87 6.14
N ILE A 28 6.16 10.21 5.03
CA ILE A 28 7.07 9.38 4.23
C ILE A 28 8.26 10.20 3.72
N VAL A 29 8.00 11.33 3.09
CA VAL A 29 9.05 12.24 2.60
C VAL A 29 9.98 12.70 3.73
N SER A 30 9.41 13.02 4.89
CA SER A 30 10.18 13.45 6.07
C SER A 30 11.07 12.32 6.62
N LEU A 31 10.56 11.09 6.67
CA LEU A 31 11.30 9.93 7.14
C LEU A 31 12.44 9.55 6.17
N CYS A 32 12.15 9.56 4.88
CA CYS A 32 13.09 9.14 3.85
C CYS A 32 14.07 10.24 3.40
N GLY A 33 13.86 11.49 3.81
CA GLY A 33 14.68 12.63 3.36
C GLY A 33 16.16 12.52 3.72
N ASN A 34 16.52 11.72 4.73
CA ASN A 34 17.91 11.46 5.15
C ASN A 34 18.30 9.99 4.95
N ALA A 35 17.53 9.22 4.20
CA ALA A 35 17.87 7.84 3.91
C ALA A 35 19.05 7.76 2.93
N GLU A 36 19.96 6.84 3.16
CA GLU A 36 21.14 6.62 2.29
C GLU A 36 20.73 5.98 0.96
N ASP A 37 19.73 5.11 1.01
CA ASP A 37 19.18 4.41 -0.14
C ASP A 37 17.69 4.00 0.09
N ALA A 38 17.12 3.32 -0.89
CA ALA A 38 15.74 2.87 -0.85
C ALA A 38 15.48 1.84 0.27
N ALA A 39 16.43 0.95 0.54
CA ALA A 39 16.30 -0.06 1.60
C ALA A 39 16.29 0.62 2.98
N HIS A 40 17.16 1.60 3.19
CA HIS A 40 17.20 2.39 4.42
C HIS A 40 15.89 3.19 4.61
N CYS A 41 15.38 3.83 3.55
CA CYS A 41 14.05 4.49 3.62
C CYS A 41 12.96 3.50 4.08
N GLY A 42 12.89 2.31 3.49
CA GLY A 42 11.96 1.26 3.91
C GLY A 42 12.09 0.89 5.39
N ARG A 43 13.32 0.83 5.93
CA ARG A 43 13.57 0.56 7.35
C ARG A 43 13.06 1.66 8.27
N LEU A 44 13.27 2.91 7.91
CA LEU A 44 12.80 4.06 8.69
C LEU A 44 11.25 4.05 8.78
N ILE A 45 10.58 3.73 7.69
CA ILE A 45 9.12 3.57 7.67
C ILE A 45 8.69 2.37 8.52
N GLU A 46 9.36 1.22 8.37
CA GLU A 46 9.07 0.01 9.14
C GLU A 46 9.15 0.25 10.65
N GLU A 47 10.16 0.97 11.13
CA GLU A 47 10.30 1.29 12.55
C GLU A 47 9.08 2.04 13.11
N VAL A 48 8.51 2.95 12.34
CA VAL A 48 7.29 3.68 12.72
C VAL A 48 6.09 2.74 12.68
N GLN A 49 5.96 1.94 11.63
CA GLN A 49 4.83 1.02 11.46
C GLN A 49 4.82 -0.11 12.50
N LEU A 50 5.96 -0.67 12.85
CA LEU A 50 6.05 -1.68 13.92
C LEU A 50 5.60 -1.15 15.28
N LYS A 51 5.86 0.13 15.58
CA LYS A 51 5.36 0.79 16.80
C LYS A 51 3.84 1.03 16.76
N ARG A 52 3.29 1.34 15.58
CA ARG A 52 1.85 1.56 15.38
C ARG A 52 1.06 0.24 15.36
N LEU A 53 1.68 -0.85 14.88
CA LEU A 53 1.07 -2.15 14.60
C LEU A 53 1.82 -3.31 15.28
N PRO A 54 2.02 -3.26 16.62
CA PRO A 54 2.93 -4.17 17.33
C PRO A 54 2.51 -5.65 17.27
N ASN A 55 1.23 -5.93 17.03
CA ASN A 55 0.69 -7.29 16.92
C ASN A 55 0.62 -7.80 15.46
N LEU A 56 0.92 -6.94 14.49
CA LEU A 56 0.83 -7.29 13.08
C LEU A 56 2.13 -7.91 12.57
N ALA A 57 3.26 -7.33 12.94
CA ALA A 57 4.56 -7.79 12.48
C ALA A 57 5.64 -7.51 13.53
N ARG A 58 6.77 -8.21 13.40
CA ARG A 58 7.98 -7.96 14.17
C ARG A 58 9.22 -8.20 13.33
N ARG A 59 10.27 -7.46 13.64
CA ARG A 59 11.61 -7.65 13.05
C ARG A 59 12.47 -8.50 13.99
N ASP A 60 13.18 -9.49 13.43
CA ASP A 60 14.15 -10.34 14.12
C ASP A 60 15.39 -10.47 13.22
N GLY A 61 16.35 -9.57 13.42
CA GLY A 61 17.51 -9.45 12.54
C GLY A 61 17.11 -9.22 11.09
N ALA A 62 17.55 -10.10 10.19
CA ALA A 62 17.22 -10.05 8.78
C ALA A 62 15.78 -10.51 8.44
N GLN A 63 15.01 -10.97 9.42
CA GLN A 63 13.68 -11.53 9.19
C GLN A 63 12.58 -10.56 9.60
N LEU A 64 11.67 -10.26 8.68
CA LEU A 64 10.38 -9.64 8.96
C LEU A 64 9.33 -10.75 9.08
N LEU A 65 8.76 -10.90 10.26
CA LEU A 65 7.70 -11.88 10.53
C LEU A 65 6.37 -11.15 10.60
N VAL A 66 5.44 -11.55 9.73
CA VAL A 66 4.09 -10.98 9.65
C VAL A 66 3.08 -11.98 10.17
N SER A 67 2.26 -11.59 11.15
CA SER A 67 1.21 -12.43 11.73
C SER A 67 0.12 -12.70 10.70
N LEU A 68 -0.21 -13.97 10.48
CA LEU A 68 -1.34 -14.41 9.65
C LEU A 68 -2.64 -14.45 10.47
N TYR A 69 -3.77 -14.58 9.81
CA TYR A 69 -5.09 -14.70 10.43
C TYR A 69 -5.74 -16.03 9.98
N PRO A 70 -6.32 -16.83 10.90
CA PRO A 70 -6.43 -16.55 12.35
C PRO A 70 -5.16 -16.84 13.15
N SER A 71 -4.18 -17.54 12.59
CA SER A 71 -2.94 -17.93 13.27
C SER A 71 -1.80 -18.21 12.31
N GLY A 72 -0.57 -18.28 12.81
CA GLY A 72 0.64 -18.51 12.03
C GLY A 72 1.38 -17.21 11.69
N SER A 73 2.45 -17.34 10.92
CA SER A 73 3.24 -16.21 10.45
C SER A 73 3.81 -16.46 9.05
N ALA A 74 3.94 -15.38 8.28
CA ALA A 74 4.73 -15.34 7.06
C ALA A 74 6.09 -14.72 7.37
N THR A 75 7.15 -15.26 6.81
CA THR A 75 8.50 -14.75 7.00
C THR A 75 9.04 -14.22 5.68
N PHE A 76 9.65 -13.03 5.75
CA PHE A 76 10.37 -12.37 4.66
C PHE A 76 11.81 -12.17 5.15
N THR A 77 12.78 -12.75 4.46
CA THR A 77 14.17 -12.70 4.85
C THR A 77 14.96 -11.81 3.91
N ASP A 78 15.64 -10.84 4.47
CA ASP A 78 16.57 -10.01 3.72
C ASP A 78 17.78 -10.80 3.28
N SER A 79 18.38 -10.40 2.19
CA SER A 79 19.60 -10.98 1.65
C SER A 79 20.56 -9.85 1.30
N ASP A 80 21.77 -9.92 1.83
CA ASP A 80 22.87 -9.00 1.53
C ASP A 80 23.71 -9.48 0.32
N ASP A 81 23.17 -10.40 -0.49
CA ASP A 81 23.84 -10.87 -1.71
C ASP A 81 24.17 -9.70 -2.62
N PRO A 82 25.44 -9.51 -3.05
CA PRO A 82 25.86 -8.34 -3.81
C PRO A 82 25.21 -8.27 -5.22
N VAL A 83 24.67 -9.39 -5.73
CA VAL A 83 24.07 -9.47 -7.06
C VAL A 83 22.53 -9.51 -6.97
N ASN A 84 22.01 -10.28 -5.99
CA ASN A 84 20.58 -10.55 -5.85
C ASN A 84 20.05 -10.09 -4.49
N GLY A 85 20.74 -9.15 -3.85
CA GLY A 85 20.34 -8.61 -2.55
C GLY A 85 18.91 -8.09 -2.58
N ARG A 86 18.15 -8.42 -1.55
CA ARG A 86 16.76 -8.00 -1.41
C ARG A 86 16.45 -7.63 0.03
N SER A 87 15.73 -6.54 0.21
CA SER A 87 15.19 -6.19 1.51
C SER A 87 13.66 -6.15 1.49
N TYR A 88 13.08 -6.36 2.67
CA TYR A 88 11.64 -6.28 2.89
C TYR A 88 11.36 -5.40 4.10
N SER A 89 10.43 -4.47 4.00
CA SER A 89 10.02 -3.61 5.09
C SER A 89 8.51 -3.55 5.20
N LEU A 90 7.98 -3.50 6.43
CA LEU A 90 6.56 -3.26 6.66
C LEU A 90 6.21 -1.83 6.23
N TRP A 91 5.36 -1.71 5.21
CA TRP A 91 4.93 -0.42 4.68
C TRP A 91 3.61 0.05 5.28
N ASP A 92 2.57 -0.78 5.17
CA ASP A 92 1.23 -0.42 5.63
C ASP A 92 0.36 -1.64 5.92
N PHE A 93 -0.83 -1.40 6.48
CA PHE A 93 -1.85 -2.40 6.73
C PHE A 93 -3.21 -1.97 6.17
N LEU A 94 -3.63 -2.61 5.10
CA LEU A 94 -4.95 -2.44 4.50
C LEU A 94 -6.00 -3.19 5.33
N ASN A 95 -6.35 -2.63 6.49
CA ASN A 95 -7.29 -3.22 7.45
C ASN A 95 -8.61 -3.69 6.80
N PRO A 96 -9.24 -2.91 5.89
CA PRO A 96 -10.51 -3.29 5.29
C PRO A 96 -10.50 -4.61 4.51
N ILE A 97 -9.34 -5.04 4.02
CA ILE A 97 -9.17 -6.31 3.27
C ILE A 97 -8.23 -7.28 3.99
N ASN A 98 -7.84 -6.98 5.23
CA ASN A 98 -6.93 -7.77 6.06
C ASN A 98 -5.62 -8.15 5.32
N ALA A 99 -5.01 -7.18 4.67
CA ALA A 99 -3.79 -7.38 3.89
C ALA A 99 -2.67 -6.46 4.36
N VAL A 100 -1.44 -6.97 4.38
CA VAL A 100 -0.23 -6.21 4.70
C VAL A 100 0.44 -5.78 3.40
N VAL A 101 0.86 -4.53 3.35
CA VAL A 101 1.71 -4.01 2.28
C VAL A 101 3.15 -4.05 2.75
N LEU A 102 4.00 -4.68 1.97
CA LEU A 102 5.44 -4.69 2.17
C LEU A 102 6.10 -3.89 1.06
N TYR A 103 7.10 -3.13 1.42
CA TYR A 103 8.04 -2.49 0.53
C TYR A 103 9.21 -3.43 0.30
N SER A 104 9.58 -3.67 -0.94
CA SER A 104 10.69 -4.56 -1.30
C SER A 104 11.67 -3.85 -2.21
N THR A 105 12.96 -3.99 -1.92
CA THR A 105 14.04 -3.52 -2.80
C THR A 105 14.85 -4.70 -3.32
N ALA A 106 15.30 -4.61 -4.56
CA ALA A 106 16.25 -5.54 -5.17
C ALA A 106 17.24 -4.73 -6.01
N GLY A 107 18.44 -4.51 -5.47
CA GLY A 107 19.35 -3.52 -5.99
C GLY A 107 18.69 -2.13 -5.99
N GLU A 108 18.63 -1.49 -7.17
CA GLU A 108 17.99 -0.17 -7.31
C GLU A 108 16.48 -0.25 -7.66
N SER A 109 15.93 -1.47 -7.80
CA SER A 109 14.53 -1.66 -8.11
C SER A 109 13.69 -1.67 -6.84
N ILE A 110 12.54 -0.99 -6.89
CA ILE A 110 11.55 -0.94 -5.83
C ILE A 110 10.29 -1.66 -6.32
N SER A 111 9.67 -2.42 -5.44
CA SER A 111 8.36 -3.04 -5.66
C SER A 111 7.59 -3.12 -4.36
N PHE A 112 6.31 -3.43 -4.46
CA PHE A 112 5.46 -3.64 -3.30
C PHE A 112 4.87 -5.05 -3.34
N ILE A 113 4.60 -5.61 -2.17
CA ILE A 113 3.95 -6.91 -2.04
C ILE A 113 2.71 -6.74 -1.19
N ILE A 114 1.56 -7.18 -1.69
CA ILE A 114 0.38 -7.35 -0.86
C ILE A 114 0.38 -8.79 -0.35
N LEU A 115 0.40 -8.94 0.98
CA LEU A 115 0.22 -10.22 1.66
C LEU A 115 -1.21 -10.32 2.20
N ALA A 116 -2.03 -11.17 1.61
CA ALA A 116 -3.35 -11.52 2.13
C ALA A 116 -3.17 -12.41 3.37
N ARG A 117 -3.48 -11.89 4.57
CA ARG A 117 -3.20 -12.58 5.84
C ARG A 117 -4.03 -13.84 6.06
N THR A 118 -5.20 -13.94 5.44
CA THR A 118 -6.11 -15.10 5.57
C THR A 118 -5.66 -16.30 4.74
N THR A 119 -4.98 -16.07 3.62
CA THR A 119 -4.61 -17.11 2.65
C THR A 119 -3.11 -17.30 2.51
N ASN A 120 -2.31 -16.40 3.12
CA ASN A 120 -0.85 -16.31 2.94
C ASN A 120 -0.44 -16.11 1.47
N ARG A 121 -1.34 -15.62 0.62
CA ARG A 121 -1.02 -15.32 -0.77
C ARG A 121 -0.30 -13.98 -0.88
N ARG A 122 0.65 -13.93 -1.80
CA ARG A 122 1.50 -12.75 -2.07
C ARG A 122 1.23 -12.29 -3.49
N PHE A 123 1.11 -10.97 -3.65
CA PHE A 123 0.89 -10.33 -4.95
C PHE A 123 1.91 -9.22 -5.12
N ASP A 124 2.80 -9.39 -6.10
CA ASP A 124 3.81 -8.39 -6.42
C ASP A 124 3.19 -7.25 -7.25
N LEU A 125 3.49 -6.01 -6.85
CA LEU A 125 3.04 -4.80 -7.49
C LEU A 125 4.24 -3.91 -7.83
N PRO A 126 4.22 -3.22 -8.98
CA PRO A 126 5.35 -2.39 -9.40
C PRO A 126 5.47 -1.08 -8.63
N ALA A 127 4.37 -0.61 -8.03
CA ALA A 127 4.29 0.66 -7.32
C ALA A 127 3.38 0.56 -6.09
N GLU A 128 3.39 1.59 -5.25
CA GLU A 128 2.59 1.66 -4.03
C GLU A 128 1.09 1.49 -4.33
N PRO A 129 0.41 0.53 -3.66
CA PRO A 129 -1.01 0.31 -3.85
C PRO A 129 -1.87 1.31 -3.08
N GLN A 130 -2.89 1.87 -3.73
CA GLN A 130 -3.91 2.70 -3.12
C GLN A 130 -5.27 2.01 -3.20
N LEU A 131 -5.83 1.65 -2.05
CA LEU A 131 -7.13 0.95 -1.97
C LEU A 131 -8.30 1.91 -2.22
N SER A 132 -9.25 1.50 -3.05
CA SER A 132 -10.47 2.27 -3.30
C SER A 132 -11.39 2.34 -2.06
N PRO A 133 -12.23 3.39 -1.94
CA PRO A 133 -13.14 3.54 -0.79
C PRO A 133 -14.13 2.39 -0.63
N ASP A 134 -14.56 1.76 -1.74
CA ASP A 134 -15.44 0.58 -1.73
C ASP A 134 -14.69 -0.74 -1.45
N ARG A 135 -13.34 -0.71 -1.39
CA ARG A 135 -12.46 -1.86 -1.14
C ARG A 135 -12.43 -2.92 -2.24
N LEU A 136 -12.98 -2.60 -3.41
CA LEU A 136 -13.07 -3.54 -4.53
C LEU A 136 -11.90 -3.41 -5.49
N HIS A 137 -11.17 -2.28 -5.44
CA HIS A 137 -10.06 -2.01 -6.35
C HIS A 137 -8.82 -1.47 -5.63
N ILE A 138 -7.70 -1.70 -6.25
CA ILE A 138 -6.42 -1.05 -5.92
C ILE A 138 -5.94 -0.35 -7.18
N VAL A 139 -5.35 0.83 -7.06
CA VAL A 139 -4.63 1.49 -8.13
C VAL A 139 -3.14 1.49 -7.82
N THR A 140 -2.32 1.29 -8.85
CA THR A 140 -0.87 1.50 -8.85
C THR A 140 -0.49 2.46 -9.97
N ALA A 141 0.45 3.37 -9.71
CA ALA A 141 0.99 4.29 -10.71
C ALA A 141 2.50 4.09 -10.78
N ASP A 142 2.95 3.42 -11.83
CA ASP A 142 4.36 3.09 -12.04
C ASP A 142 4.88 3.84 -13.28
N VAL A 143 5.26 5.09 -13.08
CA VAL A 143 5.73 5.97 -14.14
C VAL A 143 7.01 6.68 -13.70
N CYS A 144 8.06 6.48 -14.46
CA CYS A 144 9.32 7.20 -14.30
C CYS A 144 10.13 7.20 -15.61
N PRO A 145 11.15 8.05 -15.74
CA PRO A 145 11.85 8.20 -17.00
C PRO A 145 12.55 6.95 -17.53
N ASN A 146 13.04 6.05 -16.66
CA ASN A 146 14.00 5.04 -17.12
C ASN A 146 13.77 3.59 -16.65
N ARG A 147 12.99 3.32 -15.60
CA ARG A 147 12.95 1.97 -14.96
C ARG A 147 11.55 1.45 -14.65
N CYS A 148 10.53 2.23 -14.94
CA CYS A 148 9.16 1.89 -14.69
C CYS A 148 8.51 1.29 -15.92
N ILE A 149 7.41 0.58 -15.74
CA ILE A 149 6.61 0.05 -16.85
C ILE A 149 5.75 1.14 -17.52
N ASN A 150 5.72 2.35 -16.95
CA ASN A 150 5.00 3.53 -17.46
C ASN A 150 3.50 3.28 -17.63
N GLU A 151 2.89 2.72 -16.59
CA GLU A 151 1.45 2.47 -16.60
C GLU A 151 0.79 2.88 -15.28
N ILE A 152 -0.48 3.25 -15.37
CA ILE A 152 -1.41 3.27 -14.25
C ILE A 152 -2.30 2.05 -14.40
N ALA A 153 -2.33 1.20 -13.38
CA ALA A 153 -3.09 -0.04 -13.40
C ALA A 153 -4.14 -0.07 -12.30
N VAL A 154 -5.33 -0.57 -12.63
CA VAL A 154 -6.40 -0.86 -11.68
C VAL A 154 -6.52 -2.38 -11.54
N TRP A 155 -6.48 -2.82 -10.29
CA TRP A 155 -6.53 -4.22 -9.91
C TRP A 155 -7.82 -4.48 -9.14
N ARG A 156 -8.58 -5.49 -9.52
CA ARG A 156 -9.74 -5.93 -8.76
C ARG A 156 -9.29 -6.79 -7.58
N VAL A 157 -9.78 -6.43 -6.40
CA VAL A 157 -9.57 -7.18 -5.17
C VAL A 157 -10.63 -8.27 -5.07
N ALA A 158 -10.21 -9.51 -4.92
CA ALA A 158 -11.08 -10.64 -4.65
C ALA A 158 -10.54 -11.43 -3.44
N PRO A 159 -11.34 -12.30 -2.79
CA PRO A 159 -10.94 -12.97 -1.55
C PRO A 159 -9.60 -13.71 -1.63
N GLU A 160 -9.26 -14.24 -2.80
CA GLU A 160 -8.06 -15.04 -3.00
C GLU A 160 -7.21 -14.59 -4.18
N SER A 161 -7.52 -13.46 -4.80
CA SER A 161 -6.80 -12.99 -5.99
C SER A 161 -6.78 -11.47 -6.08
N LEU A 162 -5.72 -10.98 -6.72
CA LEU A 162 -5.61 -9.62 -7.17
C LEU A 162 -5.45 -9.66 -8.69
N VAL A 163 -6.43 -9.13 -9.42
CA VAL A 163 -6.50 -9.26 -10.87
C VAL A 163 -6.36 -7.89 -11.52
N LYS A 164 -5.31 -7.71 -12.34
CA LYS A 164 -5.17 -6.50 -13.15
C LYS A 164 -6.29 -6.46 -14.18
N GLU A 165 -7.15 -5.45 -14.15
CA GLU A 165 -8.31 -5.31 -15.03
C GLU A 165 -8.20 -4.17 -16.03
N LEU A 166 -7.62 -3.05 -15.59
CA LEU A 166 -7.51 -1.86 -16.40
C LEU A 166 -6.08 -1.35 -16.40
N VAL A 167 -5.63 -0.89 -17.56
CA VAL A 167 -4.33 -0.25 -17.72
C VAL A 167 -4.48 0.99 -18.56
N TRP A 168 -3.81 2.04 -18.14
CA TRP A 168 -3.65 3.25 -18.93
C TRP A 168 -2.18 3.63 -18.98
N THR A 169 -1.70 3.91 -20.20
CA THR A 169 -0.35 4.38 -20.45
C THR A 169 -0.40 5.83 -20.91
N ALA A 170 0.46 6.65 -20.35
CA ALA A 170 0.60 8.03 -20.78
C ALA A 170 1.05 8.10 -22.25
N GLY A 171 0.43 8.99 -23.02
CA GLY A 171 0.84 9.26 -24.41
C GLY A 171 2.12 10.08 -24.51
N GLU A 172 2.58 10.67 -23.41
CA GLU A 172 3.78 11.50 -23.27
C GLU A 172 4.61 11.02 -22.08
N SER A 173 5.89 11.38 -22.03
CA SER A 173 6.76 11.06 -20.91
C SER A 173 6.41 11.92 -19.69
N TRP A 174 6.27 11.30 -18.54
CA TRP A 174 6.08 11.93 -17.26
C TRP A 174 7.31 11.73 -16.38
N SER A 175 7.64 12.72 -15.55
CA SER A 175 8.73 12.63 -14.59
C SER A 175 8.25 12.18 -13.22
N ASP A 176 6.98 12.37 -12.93
CA ASP A 176 6.35 12.03 -11.65
C ASP A 176 4.85 11.77 -11.86
N VAL A 177 4.26 10.90 -11.04
CA VAL A 177 2.85 10.59 -11.07
C VAL A 177 2.36 10.10 -9.70
N ALA A 178 1.15 10.51 -9.34
CA ALA A 178 0.39 9.96 -8.24
C ALA A 178 -1.05 9.69 -8.69
N ALA A 179 -1.61 8.55 -8.28
CA ALA A 179 -3.00 8.22 -8.54
C ALA A 179 -3.73 8.02 -7.21
N THR A 180 -4.79 8.77 -6.99
CA THR A 180 -5.60 8.70 -5.77
C THR A 180 -7.07 8.52 -6.11
N TRP A 181 -7.82 7.87 -5.21
CA TRP A 181 -9.25 7.69 -5.38
C TRP A 181 -10.03 8.93 -4.92
N LYS A 182 -10.85 9.50 -5.79
CA LYS A 182 -11.86 10.52 -5.43
C LYS A 182 -13.13 9.88 -4.87
N ASP A 183 -13.53 8.78 -5.47
CA ASP A 183 -14.67 7.95 -5.08
C ASP A 183 -14.42 6.49 -5.51
N ALA A 184 -15.43 5.62 -5.42
CA ALA A 184 -15.29 4.20 -5.77
C ALA A 184 -14.94 3.93 -7.24
N ASN A 185 -15.21 4.88 -8.14
CA ASN A 185 -15.11 4.67 -9.59
C ASN A 185 -14.25 5.73 -10.30
N THR A 186 -13.76 6.73 -9.59
CA THR A 186 -13.05 7.87 -10.18
C THR A 186 -11.69 8.07 -9.52
N LEU A 187 -10.66 8.12 -10.34
CA LEU A 187 -9.28 8.44 -9.96
C LEU A 187 -8.98 9.91 -10.28
N ALA A 188 -8.27 10.56 -9.36
CA ALA A 188 -7.50 11.76 -9.64
C ALA A 188 -6.05 11.34 -9.88
N ILE A 189 -5.52 11.68 -11.04
CA ILE A 189 -4.15 11.39 -11.46
C ILE A 189 -3.43 12.71 -11.55
N GLU A 190 -2.53 12.95 -10.62
CA GLU A 190 -1.61 14.09 -10.64
C GLU A 190 -0.32 13.64 -11.31
N TYR A 191 0.17 14.40 -12.28
CA TYR A 191 1.37 14.06 -13.04
C TYR A 191 2.14 15.31 -13.46
N THR A 192 3.42 15.14 -13.69
CA THR A 192 4.29 16.19 -14.22
C THR A 192 4.85 15.76 -15.57
N PRO A 193 4.42 16.39 -16.69
CA PRO A 193 5.00 16.11 -18.00
C PRO A 193 6.50 16.42 -18.00
N SER A 194 7.32 15.54 -18.57
CA SER A 194 8.75 15.72 -18.66
C SER A 194 9.11 17.02 -19.39
N GLY A 195 10.01 17.81 -18.79
CA GLY A 195 10.47 19.08 -19.34
C GLY A 195 9.61 20.30 -19.07
N THR A 196 8.40 20.16 -18.48
CA THR A 196 7.55 21.32 -18.16
C THR A 196 7.72 21.80 -16.71
N GLY A 197 8.05 20.91 -15.79
CA GLY A 197 8.13 21.19 -14.36
C GLY A 197 6.83 21.64 -13.72
N LYS A 198 5.70 21.53 -14.43
CA LYS A 198 4.37 21.93 -13.94
C LYS A 198 3.50 20.69 -13.78
N ALA A 199 3.03 20.46 -12.56
CA ALA A 199 2.04 19.41 -12.31
C ALA A 199 0.70 19.72 -13.00
N ALA A 200 0.05 18.67 -13.47
CA ALA A 200 -1.31 18.68 -14.02
C ALA A 200 -2.12 17.58 -13.33
N ILE A 201 -3.45 17.76 -13.31
CA ILE A 201 -4.36 16.76 -12.75
C ILE A 201 -5.36 16.37 -13.82
N VAL A 202 -5.59 15.08 -13.98
CA VAL A 202 -6.65 14.53 -14.82
C VAL A 202 -7.52 13.59 -13.99
N GLU A 203 -8.83 13.68 -14.17
CA GLU A 203 -9.76 12.73 -13.57
C GLU A 203 -10.15 11.66 -14.57
N ARG A 204 -10.21 10.40 -14.11
CA ARG A 204 -10.61 9.26 -14.93
C ARG A 204 -11.58 8.37 -14.19
N ASN A 205 -12.73 8.17 -14.79
CA ASN A 205 -13.68 7.15 -14.33
C ASN A 205 -13.26 5.76 -14.85
N LEU A 206 -13.53 4.70 -14.10
CA LEU A 206 -13.19 3.33 -14.49
C LEU A 206 -13.92 2.84 -15.76
N THR A 207 -15.00 3.55 -16.16
CA THR A 207 -15.75 3.29 -17.39
C THR A 207 -15.20 4.06 -18.60
N ASP A 208 -14.22 4.93 -18.41
CA ASP A 208 -13.63 5.72 -19.50
C ASP A 208 -13.07 4.79 -20.60
N PRO A 209 -13.41 5.02 -21.88
CA PRO A 209 -12.97 4.16 -22.98
C PRO A 209 -11.47 4.20 -23.26
N THR A 210 -10.73 5.13 -22.66
CA THR A 210 -9.27 5.21 -22.81
C THR A 210 -8.53 4.15 -21.98
N TRP A 211 -9.20 3.50 -21.04
CA TRP A 211 -8.64 2.33 -20.37
C TRP A 211 -8.54 1.14 -21.31
N LYS A 212 -7.37 0.51 -21.33
CA LYS A 212 -7.22 -0.83 -21.94
C LYS A 212 -7.66 -1.88 -20.92
N ARG A 213 -8.62 -2.72 -21.29
CA ARG A 213 -9.03 -3.86 -20.46
C ARG A 213 -8.00 -4.98 -20.61
N VAL A 214 -7.58 -5.53 -19.46
CA VAL A 214 -6.71 -6.70 -19.42
C VAL A 214 -7.58 -7.94 -19.30
N THR A 215 -7.45 -8.86 -20.27
CA THR A 215 -8.13 -10.15 -20.19
C THR A 215 -7.33 -11.05 -19.25
N PRO A 216 -7.89 -11.59 -18.19
CA PRO A 216 -7.20 -12.59 -17.38
C PRO A 216 -6.86 -13.81 -18.25
N ASN A 217 -5.61 -14.25 -18.20
CA ASN A 217 -5.19 -15.53 -18.81
C ASN A 217 -5.65 -16.71 -17.97
#